data_989af00e99e2ed4e1e8e9f14b3dc88fd
#
_entry.id   989af00e99e2ed4e1e8e9f14b3dc88fd
#
_cell.length_a   1.000
_cell.length_b   1.000
_cell.length_c   1.000
_cell.angle_alpha   90.00
_cell.angle_beta   90.00
_cell.angle_gamma   90.00
#
_symmetry.space_group_name_H-M   'P 1'
#
loop_
_entity.id
_entity.type
_entity.pdbx_description
1 polymer ?
#
loop_
_entity_poly.entity_id
_entity_poly.type
_entity_poly.pdbx_seq_one_letter_code
_entity_poly.pdbx_strand_id
1 'polypeptide(L)'
;MAKELKDLTKRSENYSQWYNDLVIKADLAEQSAVRGCMVIKPYGYAIWEKMQHELDRMFKETGHQNAYFPLLIPKSFLSREAEHVEGFAKECAVVTHHRLKQNPEGTGVVVDPDAKLEEELIIRPTSETIIWNTYRNWITSYRDLPILINQWANVMRWEMRTRLFLRTAEFLWQEGHTAHATREEAEAEAIKMLNVYNDFAHNFMAVPVIKGVKSANERFAGALETYTIEAMMQDGKALQSGTSH
;
A
#
# COMPACT_ATOMS: atom_id res chain seq x y z
N MET A 1 11.00 -28.70 29.94
CA MET A 1 10.97 -27.25 30.20
C MET A 1 11.50 -26.56 28.97
N ALA A 2 10.69 -25.77 28.32
CA ALA A 2 11.12 -24.97 27.18
C ALA A 2 12.20 -23.98 27.65
N LYS A 3 13.33 -23.94 26.96
CA LYS A 3 14.43 -22.99 27.25
C LYS A 3 13.82 -21.60 27.13
N GLU A 4 13.67 -20.84 28.22
CA GLU A 4 13.26 -19.44 28.15
C GLU A 4 14.18 -18.73 27.17
N LEU A 5 13.59 -18.10 26.16
CA LEU A 5 14.31 -17.23 25.22
C LEU A 5 14.77 -16.01 26.05
N LYS A 6 15.99 -16.05 26.59
CA LYS A 6 16.53 -15.07 27.52
C LYS A 6 16.52 -13.61 27.02
N ASP A 7 16.26 -13.39 25.77
CA ASP A 7 16.39 -12.08 25.12
C ASP A 7 15.12 -11.60 24.43
N LEU A 8 13.97 -12.22 24.63
CA LEU A 8 12.69 -11.77 24.10
C LEU A 8 11.87 -11.17 25.25
N THR A 9 11.47 -9.93 25.12
CA THR A 9 10.55 -9.30 26.06
C THR A 9 9.27 -10.12 26.16
N LYS A 10 8.75 -10.35 27.36
CA LYS A 10 7.51 -11.10 27.51
C LYS A 10 6.33 -10.28 26.99
N ARG A 11 5.47 -10.92 26.22
CA ARG A 11 4.28 -10.29 25.62
C ARG A 11 3.37 -9.65 26.68
N SER A 12 3.25 -10.28 27.85
CA SER A 12 2.45 -9.78 28.99
C SER A 12 3.06 -8.59 29.71
N GLU A 13 4.37 -8.38 29.60
CA GLU A 13 5.07 -7.27 30.28
C GLU A 13 5.09 -6.02 29.39
N ASN A 14 5.44 -6.16 28.11
CA ASN A 14 5.45 -5.08 27.15
C ASN A 14 5.19 -5.60 25.73
N TYR A 15 3.93 -5.50 25.29
CA TYR A 15 3.52 -5.99 23.98
C TYR A 15 4.26 -5.30 22.81
N SER A 16 4.45 -3.99 22.90
CA SER A 16 5.14 -3.23 21.85
C SER A 16 6.60 -3.64 21.70
N GLN A 17 7.31 -3.83 22.79
CA GLN A 17 8.69 -4.27 22.76
C GLN A 17 8.80 -5.74 22.33
N TRP A 18 7.91 -6.61 22.83
CA TRP A 18 7.83 -8.00 22.37
C TRP A 18 7.68 -8.10 20.87
N TYR A 19 6.81 -7.28 20.27
CA TYR A 19 6.61 -7.25 18.82
C TYR A 19 7.90 -6.88 18.07
N ASN A 20 8.58 -5.81 18.50
CA ASN A 20 9.83 -5.37 17.87
C ASN A 20 10.93 -6.44 18.02
N ASP A 21 11.08 -7.01 19.21
CA ASP A 21 12.05 -8.07 19.47
C ASP A 21 11.77 -9.30 18.59
N LEU A 22 10.49 -9.68 18.48
CA LEU A 22 10.07 -10.81 17.67
C LEU A 22 10.44 -10.64 16.19
N VAL A 23 10.13 -9.48 15.60
CA VAL A 23 10.44 -9.19 14.19
C VAL A 23 11.93 -9.32 13.91
N ILE A 24 12.77 -8.75 14.78
CA ILE A 24 14.23 -8.77 14.62
C ILE A 24 14.79 -10.18 14.87
N LYS A 25 14.38 -10.84 15.96
CA LYS A 25 14.95 -12.12 16.37
C LYS A 25 14.47 -13.30 15.54
N ALA A 26 13.29 -13.21 14.95
CA ALA A 26 12.80 -14.16 13.97
C ALA A 26 13.37 -13.91 12.55
N ASP A 27 14.26 -12.93 12.42
CA ASP A 27 14.92 -12.58 11.15
C ASP A 27 13.93 -12.21 10.03
N LEU A 28 12.85 -11.51 10.38
CA LEU A 28 11.78 -11.15 9.44
C LEU A 28 12.06 -9.85 8.69
N ALA A 29 12.58 -8.85 9.37
CA ALA A 29 12.92 -7.55 8.80
C ALA A 29 13.95 -6.80 9.64
N GLU A 30 14.58 -5.80 9.04
CA GLU A 30 15.46 -4.86 9.71
C GLU A 30 15.30 -3.45 9.13
N GLN A 31 15.82 -2.45 9.84
CA GLN A 31 15.87 -1.08 9.34
C GLN A 31 16.86 -0.96 8.18
N SER A 32 16.48 -0.27 7.12
CA SER A 32 17.38 0.04 6.03
C SER A 32 18.21 1.30 6.32
N ALA A 33 19.13 1.61 5.40
CA ALA A 33 19.88 2.88 5.44
C ALA A 33 18.98 4.12 5.25
N VAL A 34 17.79 3.95 4.67
CA VAL A 34 16.80 5.01 4.51
C VAL A 34 15.82 4.96 5.67
N ARG A 35 15.77 6.03 6.45
CA ARG A 35 14.89 6.11 7.61
C ARG A 35 13.43 5.82 7.24
N GLY A 36 12.83 4.90 7.97
CA GLY A 36 11.43 4.53 7.78
C GLY A 36 11.18 3.48 6.71
N CYS A 37 12.18 3.15 5.90
CA CYS A 37 12.13 2.02 4.98
C CYS A 37 12.74 0.78 5.64
N MET A 38 12.11 -0.37 5.47
CA MET A 38 12.62 -1.64 6.02
C MET A 38 13.20 -2.53 4.92
N VAL A 39 14.17 -3.34 5.31
CA VAL A 39 14.56 -4.53 4.54
C VAL A 39 13.68 -5.67 5.02
N ILE A 40 12.85 -6.22 4.14
CA ILE A 40 12.11 -7.45 4.42
C ILE A 40 13.05 -8.61 4.10
N LYS A 41 13.43 -9.35 5.15
CA LYS A 41 14.39 -10.46 5.02
C LYS A 41 13.70 -11.71 4.46
N PRO A 42 14.45 -12.75 4.03
CA PRO A 42 13.87 -13.89 3.35
C PRO A 42 12.69 -14.56 4.07
N TYR A 43 12.75 -14.73 5.39
CA TYR A 43 11.64 -15.31 6.15
C TYR A 43 10.39 -14.42 6.16
N GLY A 44 10.57 -13.12 6.31
CA GLY A 44 9.47 -12.16 6.22
C GLY A 44 8.90 -12.08 4.81
N TYR A 45 9.77 -12.09 3.80
CA TYR A 45 9.35 -12.05 2.40
C TYR A 45 8.61 -13.33 1.96
N ALA A 46 9.02 -14.48 2.47
CA ALA A 46 8.31 -15.74 2.22
C ALA A 46 6.86 -15.75 2.75
N ILE A 47 6.58 -15.00 3.83
CA ILE A 47 5.20 -14.78 4.29
C ILE A 47 4.44 -13.94 3.26
N TRP A 48 5.04 -12.84 2.79
CA TRP A 48 4.47 -11.99 1.75
C TRP A 48 4.17 -12.76 0.47
N GLU A 49 5.10 -13.56 -0.04
CA GLU A 49 4.92 -14.38 -1.24
C GLU A 49 3.71 -15.32 -1.12
N LYS A 50 3.53 -15.94 0.03
CA LYS A 50 2.37 -16.82 0.28
C LYS A 50 1.06 -16.04 0.31
N MET A 51 1.04 -14.88 0.97
CA MET A 51 -0.13 -14.00 1.00
C MET A 51 -0.48 -13.52 -0.42
N GLN A 52 0.52 -13.04 -1.16
CA GLN A 52 0.37 -12.59 -2.52
C GLN A 52 -0.16 -13.69 -3.44
N HIS A 53 0.43 -14.88 -3.38
CA HIS A 53 0.06 -16.02 -4.22
C HIS A 53 -1.41 -16.40 -4.03
N GLU A 54 -1.87 -16.55 -2.80
CA GLU A 54 -3.24 -16.95 -2.51
C GLU A 54 -4.25 -15.86 -2.85
N LEU A 55 -3.97 -14.63 -2.46
CA LEU A 55 -4.87 -13.52 -2.74
C LEU A 55 -4.95 -13.21 -4.25
N ASP A 56 -3.84 -13.34 -4.99
CA ASP A 56 -3.80 -13.21 -6.45
C ASP A 56 -4.64 -14.30 -7.14
N ARG A 57 -4.58 -15.54 -6.64
CA ARG A 57 -5.44 -16.63 -7.11
C ARG A 57 -6.92 -16.28 -6.93
N MET A 58 -7.30 -15.77 -5.76
CA MET A 58 -8.69 -15.37 -5.47
C MET A 58 -9.16 -14.24 -6.39
N PHE A 59 -8.30 -13.25 -6.69
CA PHE A 59 -8.62 -12.18 -7.64
C PHE A 59 -8.82 -12.71 -9.06
N LYS A 60 -7.98 -13.61 -9.52
CA LYS A 60 -8.12 -14.23 -10.84
C LYS A 60 -9.41 -15.04 -10.98
N GLU A 61 -9.86 -15.68 -9.92
CA GLU A 61 -11.15 -16.39 -9.88
C GLU A 61 -12.35 -15.44 -10.02
N THR A 62 -12.21 -14.18 -9.65
CA THR A 62 -13.23 -13.15 -9.86
C THR A 62 -13.10 -12.44 -11.22
N GLY A 63 -12.16 -12.85 -12.08
CA GLY A 63 -11.95 -12.32 -13.41
C GLY A 63 -10.97 -11.15 -13.50
N HIS A 64 -10.32 -10.78 -12.39
CA HIS A 64 -9.31 -9.71 -12.39
C HIS A 64 -8.03 -10.14 -13.11
N GLN A 65 -7.40 -9.18 -13.76
CA GLN A 65 -6.12 -9.33 -14.41
C GLN A 65 -5.07 -8.42 -13.77
N ASN A 66 -3.83 -8.91 -13.69
CA ASN A 66 -2.74 -8.09 -13.17
C ASN A 66 -2.21 -7.16 -14.27
N ALA A 67 -1.98 -5.90 -13.89
CA ALA A 67 -1.26 -4.92 -14.69
C ALA A 67 -0.22 -4.21 -13.82
N TYR A 68 0.67 -3.45 -14.44
CA TYR A 68 1.66 -2.63 -13.75
C TYR A 68 1.64 -1.21 -14.28
N PHE A 69 1.52 -0.25 -13.37
CA PHE A 69 1.54 1.17 -13.67
C PHE A 69 2.82 1.82 -13.13
N PRO A 70 3.32 2.90 -13.75
CA PRO A 70 4.57 3.52 -13.38
C PRO A 70 4.64 3.98 -11.92
N LEU A 71 5.84 3.90 -11.34
CA LEU A 71 6.15 4.39 -10.00
C LEU A 71 6.02 5.90 -9.89
N LEU A 72 6.41 6.62 -10.96
CA LEU A 72 6.48 8.08 -10.98
C LEU A 72 5.20 8.68 -11.58
N ILE A 73 4.64 9.65 -10.87
CA ILE A 73 3.43 10.37 -11.26
C ILE A 73 3.80 11.83 -11.52
N PRO A 74 3.41 12.42 -12.67
CA PRO A 74 3.57 13.85 -12.90
C PRO A 74 2.86 14.67 -11.80
N LYS A 75 3.53 15.66 -11.24
CA LYS A 75 2.97 16.52 -10.19
C LYS A 75 1.66 17.20 -10.62
N SER A 76 1.53 17.51 -11.90
CA SER A 76 0.32 18.10 -12.47
C SER A 76 -0.92 17.23 -12.32
N PHE A 77 -0.76 15.89 -12.24
CA PHE A 77 -1.88 14.98 -12.03
C PHE A 77 -2.48 15.15 -10.62
N LEU A 78 -1.64 15.29 -9.60
CA LEU A 78 -2.10 15.53 -8.24
C LEU A 78 -2.72 16.92 -8.08
N SER A 79 -2.24 17.92 -8.81
CA SER A 79 -2.77 19.29 -8.74
C SER A 79 -4.18 19.43 -9.32
N ARG A 80 -4.58 18.54 -10.23
CA ARG A 80 -5.94 18.50 -10.81
C ARG A 80 -6.98 17.89 -9.88
N GLU A 81 -6.54 17.12 -8.91
CA GLU A 81 -7.36 16.39 -7.94
C GLU A 81 -7.13 16.90 -6.52
N ALA A 82 -6.88 18.21 -6.36
CA ALA A 82 -6.46 18.83 -5.10
C ALA A 82 -7.36 18.47 -3.89
N GLU A 83 -8.65 18.24 -4.09
CA GLU A 83 -9.57 17.79 -3.04
C GLU A 83 -9.26 16.36 -2.55
N HIS A 84 -8.76 15.48 -3.44
CA HIS A 84 -8.34 14.11 -3.09
C HIS A 84 -6.95 14.08 -2.45
N VAL A 85 -6.13 15.10 -2.69
CA VAL A 85 -4.70 15.14 -2.36
C VAL A 85 -4.42 15.67 -0.96
N GLU A 86 -5.35 16.37 -0.31
CA GLU A 86 -5.10 16.97 1.01
C GLU A 86 -4.59 15.95 2.07
N GLY A 87 -5.01 14.68 1.98
CA GLY A 87 -4.53 13.61 2.84
C GLY A 87 -3.13 13.10 2.52
N PHE A 88 -2.74 13.07 1.23
CA PHE A 88 -1.48 12.45 0.77
C PHE A 88 -0.38 13.47 0.43
N ALA A 89 -0.75 14.72 0.09
CA ALA A 89 0.21 15.74 -0.34
C ALA A 89 1.31 16.05 0.68
N LYS A 90 1.01 15.87 1.95
CA LYS A 90 1.94 16.15 3.06
C LYS A 90 3.03 15.08 3.23
N GLU A 91 2.87 13.93 2.61
CA GLU A 91 3.71 12.73 2.82
C GLU A 91 4.31 12.20 1.51
N CYS A 92 4.45 13.02 0.48
CA CYS A 92 4.99 12.62 -0.80
C CYS A 92 6.50 12.80 -0.88
N ALA A 93 7.18 11.83 -1.51
CA ALA A 93 8.56 12.00 -1.97
C ALA A 93 8.55 12.57 -3.39
N VAL A 94 9.31 13.65 -3.60
CA VAL A 94 9.35 14.40 -4.86
C VAL A 94 10.68 14.20 -5.55
N VAL A 95 10.67 13.82 -6.83
CA VAL A 95 11.85 13.72 -7.69
C VAL A 95 11.98 15.00 -8.51
N THR A 96 13.07 15.72 -8.34
CA THR A 96 13.30 17.03 -8.93
C THR A 96 14.38 17.04 -10.00
N HIS A 97 15.29 16.06 -10.01
CA HIS A 97 16.43 15.94 -10.92
C HIS A 97 16.59 14.50 -11.40
N HIS A 98 17.20 14.32 -12.57
CA HIS A 98 17.40 13.01 -13.19
C HIS A 98 18.87 12.57 -13.31
N ARG A 99 19.81 13.36 -12.79
CA ARG A 99 21.25 13.05 -12.92
C ARG A 99 22.06 13.52 -11.70
N LEU A 100 23.09 12.74 -11.40
CA LEU A 100 24.13 13.10 -10.47
C LEU A 100 25.42 13.44 -11.26
N LYS A 101 26.28 14.27 -10.71
CA LYS A 101 27.62 14.52 -11.23
C LYS A 101 28.66 14.40 -10.12
N GLN A 102 29.92 14.21 -10.52
CA GLN A 102 31.02 14.18 -9.57
C GLN A 102 31.10 15.55 -8.82
N ASN A 103 31.29 15.50 -7.51
CA ASN A 103 31.55 16.68 -6.74
C ASN A 103 32.83 17.36 -7.26
N PRO A 104 32.85 18.69 -7.50
CA PRO A 104 34.05 19.42 -7.92
C PRO A 104 35.26 19.25 -6.98
N GLU A 105 35.01 18.93 -5.71
CA GLU A 105 36.06 18.65 -4.72
C GLU A 105 36.61 17.21 -4.80
N GLY A 106 36.15 16.40 -5.73
CA GLY A 106 36.62 15.05 -5.94
C GLY A 106 36.09 14.01 -4.89
N THR A 107 35.20 14.41 -4.01
CA THR A 107 34.69 13.59 -2.90
C THR A 107 33.22 13.23 -3.12
N GLY A 108 32.92 12.16 -3.88
CA GLY A 108 31.56 11.65 -4.05
C GLY A 108 30.77 12.34 -5.17
N VAL A 109 29.43 12.25 -5.08
CA VAL A 109 28.49 12.77 -6.09
C VAL A 109 27.54 13.79 -5.50
N VAL A 110 27.13 14.73 -6.33
CA VAL A 110 26.13 15.76 -6.01
C VAL A 110 25.03 15.76 -7.08
N VAL A 111 23.86 16.29 -6.73
CA VAL A 111 22.80 16.51 -7.71
C VAL A 111 23.31 17.48 -8.77
N ASP A 112 23.15 17.15 -10.04
CA ASP A 112 23.49 18.03 -11.14
C ASP A 112 22.39 19.09 -11.31
N PRO A 113 22.67 20.39 -11.06
CA PRO A 113 21.66 21.43 -11.18
C PRO A 113 21.16 21.62 -12.61
N ASP A 114 21.95 21.23 -13.63
CA ASP A 114 21.57 21.33 -15.04
C ASP A 114 20.63 20.18 -15.48
N ALA A 115 20.39 19.23 -14.59
CA ALA A 115 19.52 18.07 -14.82
C ALA A 115 18.18 18.17 -14.09
N LYS A 116 17.74 19.39 -13.76
CA LYS A 116 16.43 19.62 -13.17
C LYS A 116 15.34 19.19 -14.16
N LEU A 117 14.33 18.49 -13.65
CA LEU A 117 13.17 18.11 -14.43
C LEU A 117 12.34 19.35 -14.80
N GLU A 118 11.81 19.39 -16.02
CA GLU A 118 10.85 20.42 -16.45
C GLU A 118 9.59 20.38 -15.57
N GLU A 119 9.12 19.17 -15.25
CA GLU A 119 8.04 18.91 -14.31
C GLU A 119 8.54 17.96 -13.22
N GLU A 120 8.29 18.31 -11.96
CA GLU A 120 8.60 17.46 -10.82
C GLU A 120 7.71 16.21 -10.84
N LEU A 121 8.28 15.07 -10.43
CA LEU A 121 7.59 13.79 -10.36
C LEU A 121 7.41 13.39 -8.91
N ILE A 122 6.32 12.69 -8.63
CA ILE A 122 5.99 12.15 -7.31
C ILE A 122 6.20 10.65 -7.32
N ILE A 123 6.92 10.12 -6.33
CA ILE A 123 6.89 8.68 -6.07
C ILE A 123 5.50 8.34 -5.53
N ARG A 124 4.78 7.45 -6.20
CA ARG A 124 3.35 7.18 -5.92
C ARG A 124 3.09 6.90 -4.44
N PRO A 125 2.26 7.69 -3.76
CA PRO A 125 1.70 7.36 -2.45
C PRO A 125 0.47 6.46 -2.58
N THR A 126 -0.14 6.47 -3.76
CA THR A 126 -1.27 5.70 -4.25
C THR A 126 -1.35 5.88 -5.77
N SER A 127 -2.11 5.08 -6.50
CA SER A 127 -2.00 5.03 -7.98
C SER A 127 -3.25 5.50 -8.72
N GLU A 128 -4.29 5.99 -8.05
CA GLU A 128 -5.56 6.35 -8.68
C GLU A 128 -5.36 7.30 -9.87
N THR A 129 -4.59 8.38 -9.69
CA THR A 129 -4.43 9.42 -10.71
C THR A 129 -3.82 8.89 -12.00
N ILE A 130 -2.78 8.04 -11.91
CA ILE A 130 -2.12 7.48 -13.10
C ILE A 130 -2.95 6.37 -13.74
N ILE A 131 -3.64 5.56 -12.94
CA ILE A 131 -4.50 4.48 -13.43
C ILE A 131 -5.72 5.07 -14.15
N TRP A 132 -6.42 6.03 -13.54
CA TRP A 132 -7.58 6.67 -14.18
C TRP A 132 -7.21 7.45 -15.43
N ASN A 133 -6.04 8.09 -15.45
CA ASN A 133 -5.55 8.72 -16.68
C ASN A 133 -5.31 7.69 -17.79
N THR A 134 -4.85 6.50 -17.44
CA THR A 134 -4.68 5.39 -18.40
C THR A 134 -6.03 4.86 -18.89
N TYR A 135 -7.00 4.65 -18.00
CA TYR A 135 -8.33 4.15 -18.32
C TYR A 135 -9.10 5.07 -19.30
N ARG A 136 -8.87 6.38 -19.21
CA ARG A 136 -9.42 7.33 -20.20
C ARG A 136 -9.04 7.00 -21.64
N ASN A 137 -7.87 6.37 -21.83
CA ASN A 137 -7.41 5.94 -23.15
C ASN A 137 -7.89 4.52 -23.51
N TRP A 138 -8.13 3.67 -22.51
CA TRP A 138 -8.57 2.29 -22.71
C TRP A 138 -10.08 2.18 -22.97
N ILE A 139 -10.87 3.06 -22.35
CA ILE A 139 -12.32 3.07 -22.49
C ILE A 139 -12.70 3.95 -23.67
N THR A 140 -12.98 3.32 -24.80
CA THR A 140 -13.44 3.99 -26.03
C THR A 140 -14.93 3.77 -26.28
N SER A 141 -15.50 2.72 -25.68
CA SER A 141 -16.92 2.41 -25.73
C SER A 141 -17.37 1.65 -24.48
N TYR A 142 -18.70 1.55 -24.28
CA TYR A 142 -19.27 0.75 -23.19
C TYR A 142 -18.89 -0.74 -23.26
N ARG A 143 -18.47 -1.22 -24.42
CA ARG A 143 -18.03 -2.63 -24.62
C ARG A 143 -16.67 -2.92 -24.01
N ASP A 144 -15.90 -1.89 -23.65
CA ASP A 144 -14.63 -2.02 -22.98
C ASP A 144 -14.80 -2.22 -21.46
N LEU A 145 -16.04 -2.16 -20.97
CA LEU A 145 -16.40 -2.34 -19.56
C LEU A 145 -17.02 -3.73 -19.30
N PRO A 146 -16.84 -4.30 -18.12
CA PRO A 146 -16.04 -3.75 -17.01
C PRO A 146 -14.54 -3.92 -17.25
N ILE A 147 -13.74 -2.99 -16.71
CA ILE A 147 -12.29 -3.18 -16.53
C ILE A 147 -12.07 -3.69 -15.10
N LEU A 148 -11.39 -4.82 -14.97
CA LEU A 148 -11.09 -5.46 -13.68
C LEU A 148 -9.58 -5.67 -13.58
N ILE A 149 -8.87 -4.70 -13.04
CA ILE A 149 -7.40 -4.70 -12.96
C ILE A 149 -6.95 -4.71 -11.50
N ASN A 150 -5.95 -5.53 -11.24
CA ASN A 150 -5.19 -5.58 -9.99
C ASN A 150 -3.73 -5.19 -10.24
N GLN A 151 -3.13 -4.52 -9.28
CA GLN A 151 -1.70 -4.22 -9.27
C GLN A 151 -1.06 -4.66 -7.96
N TRP A 152 0.02 -5.43 -8.05
CA TRP A 152 0.96 -5.66 -6.96
C TRP A 152 2.11 -4.67 -7.10
N ALA A 153 2.31 -3.85 -6.09
CA ALA A 153 3.24 -2.74 -6.18
C ALA A 153 3.78 -2.31 -4.81
N ASN A 154 4.76 -1.44 -4.83
CA ASN A 154 5.16 -0.64 -3.68
C ASN A 154 4.56 0.76 -3.78
N VAL A 155 4.37 1.40 -2.65
CA VAL A 155 4.04 2.83 -2.53
C VAL A 155 4.93 3.46 -1.47
N MET A 156 5.06 4.78 -1.52
CA MET A 156 5.84 5.54 -0.56
C MET A 156 5.02 6.68 0.04
N ARG A 157 4.91 6.66 1.36
CA ARG A 157 4.31 7.73 2.17
C ARG A 157 5.31 8.15 3.23
N TRP A 158 5.74 9.40 3.21
CA TRP A 158 6.82 9.90 4.07
C TRP A 158 6.40 9.93 5.53
N GLU A 159 6.46 8.78 6.18
CA GLU A 159 5.99 8.57 7.55
C GLU A 159 7.08 8.95 8.58
N MET A 160 6.70 9.74 9.56
CA MET A 160 7.62 10.20 10.60
C MET A 160 7.76 9.24 11.79
N ARG A 161 6.74 8.43 12.05
CA ARG A 161 6.70 7.47 13.17
C ARG A 161 6.58 6.05 12.66
N THR A 162 7.72 5.47 12.32
CA THR A 162 7.76 4.15 11.68
C THR A 162 7.88 3.00 12.67
N ARG A 163 7.32 1.85 12.31
CA ARG A 163 7.45 0.57 12.98
C ARG A 163 7.45 -0.54 11.94
N LEU A 164 8.40 -1.47 12.04
CA LEU A 164 8.55 -2.58 11.09
C LEU A 164 7.22 -3.31 10.85
N PHE A 165 6.87 -3.54 9.61
CA PHE A 165 5.62 -4.08 9.07
C PHE A 165 4.34 -3.27 9.36
N LEU A 166 4.20 -2.65 10.51
CA LEU A 166 2.95 -1.97 10.88
C LEU A 166 2.83 -0.58 10.28
N ARG A 167 3.94 0.15 10.17
CA ARG A 167 3.95 1.50 9.64
C ARG A 167 5.33 1.87 9.13
N THR A 168 5.53 1.81 7.83
CA THR A 168 6.79 2.12 7.16
C THR A 168 6.59 3.17 6.08
N ALA A 169 7.65 3.89 5.72
CA ALA A 169 7.59 4.91 4.67
C ALA A 169 7.37 4.29 3.28
N GLU A 170 8.00 3.15 3.02
CA GLU A 170 7.76 2.33 1.85
C GLU A 170 7.16 1.01 2.29
N PHE A 171 6.17 0.50 1.55
CA PHE A 171 5.57 -0.80 1.79
C PHE A 171 5.03 -1.42 0.50
N LEU A 172 4.95 -2.74 0.52
CA LEU A 172 4.30 -3.53 -0.51
C LEU A 172 2.81 -3.61 -0.23
N TRP A 173 2.01 -3.53 -1.26
CA TRP A 173 0.57 -3.67 -1.15
C TRP A 173 -0.06 -4.26 -2.41
N GLN A 174 -1.34 -4.46 -2.35
CA GLN A 174 -2.21 -4.72 -3.48
C GLN A 174 -3.20 -3.58 -3.62
N GLU A 175 -3.48 -3.19 -4.85
CA GLU A 175 -4.54 -2.27 -5.19
C GLU A 175 -5.31 -2.78 -6.42
N GLY A 176 -6.62 -2.89 -6.28
CA GLY A 176 -7.52 -3.21 -7.39
C GLY A 176 -8.23 -1.94 -7.86
N HIS A 177 -8.25 -1.74 -9.16
CA HIS A 177 -8.94 -0.62 -9.79
C HIS A 177 -9.86 -1.14 -10.88
N THR A 178 -11.16 -0.88 -10.72
CA THR A 178 -12.18 -1.37 -11.64
C THR A 178 -12.97 -0.22 -12.22
N ALA A 179 -13.49 -0.40 -13.42
CA ALA A 179 -14.40 0.54 -14.05
C ALA A 179 -15.64 -0.20 -14.56
N HIS A 180 -16.81 0.36 -14.33
CA HIS A 180 -18.11 -0.25 -14.62
C HIS A 180 -19.01 0.69 -15.40
N ALA A 181 -20.04 0.15 -16.06
CA ALA A 181 -20.97 0.95 -16.82
C ALA A 181 -22.01 1.65 -15.91
N THR A 182 -22.35 1.05 -14.79
CA THR A 182 -23.34 1.59 -13.85
C THR A 182 -22.83 1.62 -12.42
N ARG A 183 -23.48 2.41 -11.58
CA ARG A 183 -23.22 2.47 -10.15
C ARG A 183 -23.47 1.12 -9.47
N GLU A 184 -24.56 0.46 -9.84
CA GLU A 184 -24.97 -0.81 -9.25
C GLU A 184 -23.93 -1.90 -9.52
N GLU A 185 -23.35 -1.91 -10.71
CA GLU A 185 -22.23 -2.84 -11.05
C GLU A 185 -20.98 -2.53 -10.21
N ALA A 186 -20.63 -1.25 -10.05
CA ALA A 186 -19.48 -0.84 -9.25
C ALA A 186 -19.67 -1.20 -7.77
N GLU A 187 -20.85 -0.95 -7.21
CA GLU A 187 -21.17 -1.30 -5.82
C GLU A 187 -21.15 -2.82 -5.59
N ALA A 188 -21.71 -3.59 -6.51
CA ALA A 188 -21.67 -5.05 -6.45
C ALA A 188 -20.24 -5.57 -6.47
N GLU A 189 -19.35 -4.97 -7.27
CA GLU A 189 -17.94 -5.31 -7.32
C GLU A 189 -17.22 -4.93 -6.02
N ALA A 190 -17.46 -3.74 -5.47
CA ALA A 190 -16.89 -3.31 -4.21
C ALA A 190 -17.25 -4.28 -3.06
N ILE A 191 -18.51 -4.71 -2.98
CA ILE A 191 -18.96 -5.69 -1.98
C ILE A 191 -18.36 -7.08 -2.22
N LYS A 192 -18.25 -7.51 -3.49
CA LYS A 192 -17.59 -8.77 -3.86
C LYS A 192 -16.14 -8.80 -3.38
N MET A 193 -15.39 -7.74 -3.64
CA MET A 193 -13.98 -7.66 -3.24
C MET A 193 -13.81 -7.56 -1.72
N LEU A 194 -14.72 -6.88 -1.02
CA LEU A 194 -14.76 -6.93 0.45
C LEU A 194 -14.90 -8.36 0.97
N ASN A 195 -15.74 -9.18 0.34
CA ASN A 195 -15.92 -10.58 0.72
C ASN A 195 -14.65 -11.40 0.43
N VAL A 196 -13.98 -11.19 -0.70
CA VAL A 196 -12.69 -11.82 -1.00
C VAL A 196 -11.66 -11.50 0.09
N TYR A 197 -11.52 -10.25 0.49
CA TYR A 197 -10.61 -9.87 1.58
C TYR A 197 -11.00 -10.51 2.92
N ASN A 198 -12.30 -10.55 3.23
CA ASN A 198 -12.79 -11.21 4.44
C ASN A 198 -12.46 -12.70 4.45
N ASP A 199 -12.71 -13.39 3.36
CA ASP A 199 -12.46 -14.83 3.24
C ASP A 199 -10.96 -15.15 3.28
N PHE A 200 -10.14 -14.33 2.64
CA PHE A 200 -8.69 -14.41 2.75
C PHE A 200 -8.20 -14.24 4.19
N ALA A 201 -8.70 -13.21 4.89
CA ALA A 201 -8.31 -12.96 6.28
C ALA A 201 -8.70 -14.13 7.21
N HIS A 202 -9.92 -14.62 7.10
CA HIS A 202 -10.41 -15.70 7.96
C HIS A 202 -9.81 -17.07 7.62
N ASN A 203 -9.87 -17.46 6.35
CA ASN A 203 -9.62 -18.84 5.93
C ASN A 203 -8.15 -19.12 5.64
N PHE A 204 -7.40 -18.12 5.19
CA PHE A 204 -5.99 -18.28 4.88
C PHE A 204 -5.07 -17.69 5.96
N MET A 205 -5.34 -16.47 6.39
CA MET A 205 -4.51 -15.79 7.39
C MET A 205 -4.85 -16.17 8.84
N ALA A 206 -6.00 -16.80 9.07
CA ALA A 206 -6.55 -17.08 10.40
C ALA A 206 -6.67 -15.81 11.28
N VAL A 207 -6.95 -14.67 10.65
CA VAL A 207 -7.16 -13.39 11.31
C VAL A 207 -8.66 -13.09 11.34
N PRO A 208 -9.30 -13.08 12.52
CA PRO A 208 -10.70 -12.71 12.63
C PRO A 208 -10.86 -11.21 12.35
N VAL A 209 -11.72 -10.88 11.39
CA VAL A 209 -12.03 -9.51 11.00
C VAL A 209 -13.53 -9.25 11.04
N ILE A 210 -13.89 -8.00 11.20
CA ILE A 210 -15.28 -7.53 11.16
C ILE A 210 -15.45 -6.71 9.88
N LYS A 211 -16.47 -7.03 9.09
CA LYS A 211 -16.88 -6.22 7.93
C LYS A 211 -17.73 -5.04 8.37
N GLY A 212 -17.51 -3.89 7.76
CA GLY A 212 -18.28 -2.68 8.04
C GLY A 212 -18.18 -1.64 6.92
N VAL A 213 -18.86 -0.53 7.17
CA VAL A 213 -18.80 0.67 6.33
C VAL A 213 -18.17 1.79 7.16
N LYS A 214 -17.20 2.48 6.61
CA LYS A 214 -16.52 3.61 7.26
C LYS A 214 -17.50 4.77 7.49
N SER A 215 -17.35 5.44 8.63
CA SER A 215 -18.04 6.71 8.87
C SER A 215 -17.61 7.77 7.83
N ALA A 216 -18.46 8.79 7.67
CA ALA A 216 -18.18 9.85 6.70
C ALA A 216 -16.79 10.51 6.89
N ASN A 217 -16.32 10.63 8.13
CA ASN A 217 -15.03 11.25 8.45
C ASN A 217 -13.83 10.35 8.16
N GLU A 218 -14.04 9.04 8.03
CA GLU A 218 -12.97 8.05 7.75
C GLU A 218 -13.08 7.46 6.34
N ARG A 219 -14.08 7.90 5.58
CA ARG A 219 -14.29 7.49 4.20
C ARG A 219 -13.10 7.88 3.35
N PHE A 220 -12.71 7.01 2.42
CA PHE A 220 -11.68 7.34 1.45
C PHE A 220 -12.07 8.59 0.65
N ALA A 221 -11.13 9.51 0.46
CA ALA A 221 -11.39 10.77 -0.23
C ALA A 221 -11.94 10.52 -1.65
N GLY A 222 -13.09 11.10 -1.96
CA GLY A 222 -13.80 10.91 -3.23
C GLY A 222 -14.68 9.67 -3.33
N ALA A 223 -14.63 8.75 -2.38
CA ALA A 223 -15.50 7.57 -2.38
C ALA A 223 -16.94 7.94 -1.96
N LEU A 224 -17.94 7.34 -2.60
CA LEU A 224 -19.32 7.40 -2.17
C LEU A 224 -19.51 6.57 -0.91
N GLU A 225 -18.96 5.36 -0.88
CA GLU A 225 -18.91 4.47 0.26
C GLU A 225 -17.52 3.86 0.39
N THR A 226 -17.09 3.56 1.61
CA THR A 226 -15.86 2.82 1.90
C THR A 226 -16.20 1.64 2.78
N TYR A 227 -16.18 0.46 2.20
CA TYR A 227 -16.30 -0.81 2.91
C TYR A 227 -14.93 -1.20 3.48
N THR A 228 -14.92 -1.86 4.64
CA THR A 228 -13.68 -2.21 5.34
C THR A 228 -13.79 -3.57 6.01
N ILE A 229 -12.66 -4.24 6.14
CA ILE A 229 -12.45 -5.31 7.10
C ILE A 229 -11.45 -4.84 8.15
N GLU A 230 -11.77 -5.03 9.42
CA GLU A 230 -10.96 -4.55 10.53
C GLU A 230 -10.73 -5.65 11.57
N ALA A 231 -9.47 -5.81 11.98
CA ALA A 231 -9.07 -6.72 13.05
C ALA A 231 -8.94 -5.97 14.38
N MET A 232 -9.27 -6.65 15.48
CA MET A 232 -9.10 -6.09 16.82
C MET A 232 -7.65 -6.22 17.27
N MET A 233 -7.04 -5.11 17.63
CA MET A 233 -5.72 -5.08 18.27
C MET A 233 -5.85 -5.33 19.77
N GLN A 234 -4.75 -5.74 20.42
CA GLN A 234 -4.75 -6.05 21.85
C GLN A 234 -4.99 -4.85 22.74
N ASP A 235 -4.74 -3.65 22.25
CA ASP A 235 -5.04 -2.40 22.97
C ASP A 235 -6.49 -1.92 22.75
N GLY A 236 -7.32 -2.75 22.13
CA GLY A 236 -8.72 -2.47 21.86
C GLY A 236 -8.98 -1.57 20.64
N LYS A 237 -7.94 -1.23 19.87
CA LYS A 237 -8.10 -0.45 18.64
C LYS A 237 -8.39 -1.36 17.45
N ALA A 238 -9.13 -0.84 16.50
CA ALA A 238 -9.34 -1.48 15.22
C ALA A 238 -8.12 -1.24 14.30
N LEU A 239 -7.66 -2.32 13.65
CA LEU A 239 -6.67 -2.28 12.60
C LEU A 239 -7.38 -2.51 11.26
N GLN A 240 -7.38 -1.50 10.39
CA GLN A 240 -7.84 -1.67 9.03
C GLN A 240 -6.96 -2.70 8.31
N SER A 241 -7.58 -3.78 7.86
CA SER A 241 -6.90 -4.88 7.19
C SER A 241 -7.12 -4.90 5.68
N GLY A 242 -8.14 -4.22 5.21
CA GLY A 242 -8.45 -4.03 3.80
C GLY A 242 -9.65 -3.13 3.61
N THR A 243 -9.71 -2.44 2.47
CA THR A 243 -10.84 -1.59 2.08
C THR A 243 -11.25 -1.85 0.64
N SER A 244 -12.52 -1.56 0.35
CA SER A 244 -13.10 -1.57 -0.99
C SER A 244 -14.06 -0.38 -1.11
N HIS A 245 -14.01 0.37 -2.21
CA HIS A 245 -14.78 1.61 -2.40
C HIS A 245 -15.50 1.60 -3.74
#